data_09898b1add0ae33779bffb393cc7fe22
#
_entry.id   09898b1add0ae33779bffb393cc7fe22
#
_cell.length_a   1.000
_cell.length_b   1.000
_cell.length_c   1.000
_cell.angle_alpha   90.00
_cell.angle_beta   90.00
_cell.angle_gamma   90.00
#
_symmetry.space_group_name_H-M   'P 1'
#
loop_
_entity.id
_entity.type
_entity.pdbx_description
1 polymer ?
#
loop_
_entity_poly.entity_id
_entity_poly.type
_entity_poly.pdbx_seq_one_letter_code
_entity_poly.pdbx_strand_id
1 'polypeptide(L)'
;MAVPPAGYSGTPLARKLGIAAGSRVVVVNEPAGYRDWLAPLPEGVRFAAKVSATTDVVHLFVDRRAELAAQLDSLRGRIAPAAAVWVSWPKKASKVATDITEDTIREVALPLGFVDVKVCAVSEVWSGLKLVVRRSERR
;
A
#
# COMPACT_ATOMS: atom_id res chain seq x y z
N MET A 1 -21.79 -1.92 -18.14
CA MET A 1 -20.87 -2.64 -17.24
C MET A 1 -19.52 -1.94 -17.24
N ALA A 2 -18.99 -1.68 -16.06
CA ALA A 2 -17.70 -1.02 -15.97
C ALA A 2 -16.56 -1.96 -16.42
N VAL A 3 -15.59 -1.41 -17.13
CA VAL A 3 -14.39 -2.16 -17.53
C VAL A 3 -13.51 -2.34 -16.30
N PRO A 4 -13.06 -3.57 -15.97
CA PRO A 4 -12.17 -3.77 -14.85
C PRO A 4 -10.84 -3.02 -15.04
N PRO A 5 -10.20 -2.56 -13.95
CA PRO A 5 -8.86 -1.97 -14.04
C PRO A 5 -7.85 -2.99 -14.56
N ALA A 6 -6.74 -2.50 -15.09
CA ALA A 6 -5.66 -3.35 -15.56
C ALA A 6 -5.18 -4.26 -14.42
N GLY A 7 -4.98 -5.53 -14.72
CA GLY A 7 -4.58 -6.51 -13.72
C GLY A 7 -5.72 -7.06 -12.86
N TYR A 8 -6.95 -6.69 -13.18
CA TYR A 8 -8.11 -7.22 -12.46
C TYR A 8 -8.22 -8.73 -12.65
N SER A 9 -8.31 -9.47 -11.55
CA SER A 9 -8.30 -10.93 -11.56
C SER A 9 -9.60 -11.55 -11.03
N GLY A 10 -10.68 -10.76 -10.93
CA GLY A 10 -11.94 -11.21 -10.36
C GLY A 10 -12.08 -10.93 -8.86
N THR A 11 -10.97 -10.65 -8.18
CA THR A 11 -11.00 -10.29 -6.76
C THR A 11 -11.07 -8.77 -6.61
N PRO A 12 -12.03 -8.24 -5.84
CA PRO A 12 -12.10 -6.80 -5.60
C PRO A 12 -10.80 -6.26 -5.01
N LEU A 13 -10.41 -5.05 -5.42
CA LEU A 13 -9.15 -4.45 -4.97
C LEU A 13 -9.09 -4.31 -3.45
N ALA A 14 -10.17 -3.87 -2.81
CA ALA A 14 -10.19 -3.74 -1.35
C ALA A 14 -9.80 -5.05 -0.67
N ARG A 15 -10.30 -6.17 -1.19
CA ARG A 15 -9.99 -7.50 -0.66
C ARG A 15 -8.52 -7.88 -0.89
N LYS A 16 -8.00 -7.56 -2.08
CA LYS A 16 -6.57 -7.79 -2.37
C LYS A 16 -5.67 -7.05 -1.40
N LEU A 17 -6.05 -5.84 -1.03
CA LEU A 17 -5.30 -5.02 -0.09
C LEU A 17 -5.50 -5.43 1.38
N GLY A 18 -6.40 -6.36 1.64
CA GLY A 18 -6.68 -6.80 3.01
C GLY A 18 -7.57 -5.84 3.78
N ILE A 19 -8.31 -4.99 3.09
CA ILE A 19 -9.26 -4.08 3.71
C ILE A 19 -10.54 -4.86 4.00
N ALA A 20 -10.82 -5.06 5.28
CA ALA A 20 -11.97 -5.82 5.74
C ALA A 20 -12.97 -4.89 6.45
N ALA A 21 -14.13 -5.44 6.83
CA ALA A 21 -15.11 -4.68 7.58
C ALA A 21 -14.47 -4.06 8.82
N GLY A 22 -14.70 -2.78 9.06
CA GLY A 22 -14.18 -2.05 10.20
C GLY A 22 -12.72 -1.62 10.10
N SER A 23 -12.02 -1.94 9.01
CA SER A 23 -10.61 -1.55 8.85
C SER A 23 -10.43 -0.04 8.91
N ARG A 24 -9.35 0.37 9.56
CA ARG A 24 -8.90 1.76 9.57
C ARG A 24 -7.75 1.90 8.58
N VAL A 25 -7.94 2.75 7.59
CA VAL A 25 -7.03 2.90 6.45
C VAL A 25 -6.48 4.31 6.41
N VAL A 26 -5.18 4.43 6.19
CA VAL A 26 -4.53 5.72 5.91
C VAL A 26 -3.93 5.64 4.53
N VAL A 27 -4.23 6.62 3.68
CA VAL A 27 -3.67 6.70 2.33
C VAL A 27 -2.74 7.90 2.27
N VAL A 28 -1.51 7.67 1.83
CA VAL A 28 -0.51 8.74 1.68
C VAL A 28 -0.36 9.02 0.20
N ASN A 29 -0.48 10.30 -0.18
CA ASN A 29 -0.45 10.75 -1.58
C ASN A 29 -1.55 10.09 -2.42
N GLU A 30 -2.77 10.12 -1.92
CA GLU A 30 -3.92 9.46 -2.54
C GLU A 30 -4.14 9.94 -3.98
N PRO A 31 -4.11 9.03 -4.98
CA PRO A 31 -4.38 9.42 -6.35
C PRO A 31 -5.87 9.66 -6.59
N ALA A 32 -6.19 10.47 -7.59
CA ALA A 32 -7.56 10.71 -8.00
C ALA A 32 -8.22 9.38 -8.41
N GLY A 33 -9.45 9.17 -7.97
CA GLY A 33 -10.20 7.96 -8.29
C GLY A 33 -9.94 6.78 -7.35
N TYR A 34 -9.04 6.92 -6.40
CA TYR A 34 -8.66 5.82 -5.51
C TYR A 34 -9.85 5.15 -4.82
N ARG A 35 -10.75 5.97 -4.26
CA ARG A 35 -11.93 5.45 -3.54
C ARG A 35 -12.86 4.68 -4.48
N ASP A 36 -12.96 5.11 -5.73
CA ASP A 36 -13.75 4.41 -6.75
C ASP A 36 -13.15 3.05 -7.10
N TRP A 37 -11.81 2.95 -7.12
CA TRP A 37 -11.15 1.67 -7.38
C TRP A 37 -11.46 0.64 -6.31
N LEU A 38 -11.69 1.11 -5.08
CA LEU A 38 -11.96 0.23 -3.94
C LEU A 38 -13.42 -0.18 -3.82
N ALA A 39 -14.32 0.52 -4.51
CA ALA A 39 -15.75 0.27 -4.36
C ALA A 39 -16.15 -1.11 -4.92
N PRO A 40 -17.07 -1.83 -4.26
CA PRO A 40 -17.70 -1.46 -3.00
C PRO A 40 -16.77 -1.74 -1.81
N LEU A 41 -16.74 -0.82 -0.85
CA LEU A 41 -15.97 -1.01 0.37
C LEU A 41 -16.71 -1.91 1.35
N PRO A 42 -15.98 -2.72 2.13
CA PRO A 42 -16.59 -3.43 3.25
C PRO A 42 -17.21 -2.46 4.25
N GLU A 43 -18.20 -2.95 4.98
CA GLU A 43 -18.92 -2.14 5.96
C GLU A 43 -17.98 -1.63 7.05
N GLY A 44 -18.17 -0.37 7.45
CA GLY A 44 -17.45 0.21 8.58
C GLY A 44 -16.00 0.61 8.31
N VAL A 45 -15.55 0.53 7.06
CA VAL A 45 -14.18 0.98 6.71
C VAL A 45 -14.09 2.49 6.93
N ARG A 46 -13.03 2.93 7.61
CA ARG A 46 -12.78 4.34 7.91
C ARG A 46 -11.43 4.77 7.37
N PHE A 47 -11.41 5.93 6.73
CA PHE A 47 -10.18 6.55 6.27
C PHE A 47 -9.78 7.65 7.25
N ALA A 48 -8.55 7.56 7.76
CA ALA A 48 -8.01 8.54 8.68
C ALA A 48 -6.87 9.32 8.01
N ALA A 49 -6.68 10.56 8.44
CA ALA A 49 -5.62 11.40 7.88
C ALA A 49 -4.24 11.07 8.46
N LYS A 50 -4.20 10.51 9.65
CA LYS A 50 -2.93 10.24 10.35
C LYS A 50 -2.82 8.79 10.78
N VAL A 51 -1.63 8.25 10.64
CA VAL A 51 -1.29 6.91 11.13
C VAL A 51 -1.26 6.90 12.65
N SER A 52 -1.81 5.83 13.23
CA SER A 52 -1.80 5.61 14.68
C SER A 52 -1.65 4.12 14.98
N ALA A 53 -1.61 3.78 16.26
CA ALA A 53 -1.54 2.38 16.69
C ALA A 53 -2.78 1.57 16.32
N THR A 54 -3.87 2.23 15.92
CA THR A 54 -5.12 1.56 15.50
C THR A 54 -5.27 1.46 13.99
N THR A 55 -4.31 1.96 13.22
CA THR A 55 -4.33 1.85 11.75
C THR A 55 -4.08 0.40 11.36
N ASP A 56 -4.96 -0.14 10.52
CA ASP A 56 -4.85 -1.53 10.04
C ASP A 56 -4.06 -1.61 8.72
N VAL A 57 -4.29 -0.65 7.83
CA VAL A 57 -3.67 -0.63 6.50
C VAL A 57 -3.20 0.79 6.20
N VAL A 58 -1.94 0.91 5.78
CA VAL A 58 -1.41 2.15 5.21
C VAL A 58 -1.16 1.88 3.73
N HIS A 59 -1.70 2.71 2.85
CA HIS A 59 -1.45 2.63 1.42
C HIS A 59 -0.67 3.86 0.99
N LEU A 60 0.60 3.66 0.65
CA LEU A 60 1.54 4.71 0.31
C LEU A 60 1.76 4.74 -1.20
N PHE A 61 1.54 5.89 -1.82
CA PHE A 61 1.80 6.11 -3.25
C PHE A 61 3.04 6.97 -3.40
N VAL A 62 4.09 6.43 -4.01
CA VAL A 62 5.37 7.12 -4.16
C VAL A 62 5.97 6.85 -5.53
N ASP A 63 6.76 7.81 -6.03
CA ASP A 63 7.49 7.67 -7.29
C ASP A 63 8.98 7.98 -7.14
N ARG A 64 9.44 8.30 -5.92
CA ARG A 64 10.85 8.61 -5.64
C ARG A 64 11.35 7.78 -4.46
N ARG A 65 12.54 7.20 -4.63
CA ARG A 65 13.19 6.40 -3.59
C ARG A 65 13.39 7.19 -2.30
N ALA A 66 13.79 8.45 -2.40
CA ALA A 66 14.01 9.28 -1.20
C ALA A 66 12.75 9.44 -0.37
N GLU A 67 11.61 9.66 -1.02
CA GLU A 67 10.33 9.77 -0.33
C GLU A 67 9.91 8.42 0.26
N LEU A 68 10.09 7.34 -0.48
CA LEU A 68 9.81 6.00 0.01
C LEU A 68 10.58 5.72 1.30
N ALA A 69 11.87 6.02 1.31
CA ALA A 69 12.73 5.78 2.47
C ALA A 69 12.27 6.59 3.68
N ALA A 70 11.97 7.87 3.48
CA ALA A 70 11.50 8.74 4.57
C ALA A 70 10.16 8.28 5.13
N GLN A 71 9.24 7.89 4.26
CA GLN A 71 7.92 7.42 4.68
C GLN A 71 7.99 6.10 5.44
N LEU A 72 8.74 5.12 4.92
CA LEU A 72 8.86 3.83 5.59
C LEU A 72 9.55 3.94 6.95
N ASP A 73 10.57 4.78 7.04
CA ASP A 73 11.26 5.00 8.31
C ASP A 73 10.29 5.59 9.35
N SER A 74 9.54 6.62 8.96
CA SER A 74 8.53 7.23 9.83
C SER A 74 7.44 6.25 10.24
N LEU A 75 6.91 5.49 9.28
CA LEU A 75 5.85 4.53 9.52
C LEU A 75 6.27 3.42 10.48
N ARG A 76 7.51 2.94 10.35
CA ARG A 76 7.98 1.82 11.17
C ARG A 76 7.86 2.11 12.66
N GLY A 77 8.03 3.36 13.09
CA GLY A 77 7.92 3.75 14.49
C GLY A 77 6.51 4.11 14.93
N ARG A 78 5.55 4.17 14.02
CA ARG A 78 4.21 4.68 14.31
C ARG A 78 3.09 3.64 14.15
N ILE A 79 3.31 2.62 13.34
CA ILE A 79 2.28 1.57 13.10
C ILE A 79 2.36 0.48 14.15
N ALA A 80 1.22 -0.18 14.37
CA ALA A 80 1.20 -1.41 15.14
C ALA A 80 1.92 -2.52 14.38
N PRO A 81 2.56 -3.48 15.06
CA PRO A 81 3.28 -4.56 14.37
C PRO A 81 2.42 -5.40 13.42
N ALA A 82 1.11 -5.47 13.66
CA ALA A 82 0.20 -6.24 12.80
C ALA A 82 -0.32 -5.46 11.61
N ALA A 83 -0.05 -4.15 11.51
CA ALA A 83 -0.52 -3.34 10.39
C ALA A 83 0.17 -3.73 9.10
N ALA A 84 -0.56 -3.63 8.00
CA ALA A 84 -0.01 -3.83 6.66
C ALA A 84 0.34 -2.48 6.04
N VAL A 85 1.46 -2.42 5.33
CA VAL A 85 1.85 -1.24 4.56
C VAL A 85 1.93 -1.65 3.10
N TRP A 86 1.07 -1.08 2.27
CA TRP A 86 1.14 -1.26 0.83
C TRP A 86 1.91 -0.09 0.22
N VAL A 87 2.97 -0.41 -0.50
CA VAL A 87 3.71 0.58 -1.26
C VAL A 87 3.30 0.45 -2.71
N SER A 88 2.74 1.51 -3.28
CA SER A 88 2.42 1.56 -4.70
C SER A 88 3.37 2.50 -5.42
N TRP A 89 3.84 2.05 -6.58
CA TRP A 89 4.75 2.81 -7.42
C TRP A 89 4.28 2.68 -8.87
N PRO A 90 4.67 3.64 -9.76
CA PRO A 90 4.26 3.58 -11.16
C PRO A 90 4.85 2.37 -11.86
N LYS A 91 4.00 1.63 -12.58
CA LYS A 91 4.44 0.53 -13.43
C LYS A 91 5.35 1.07 -14.54
N LYS A 92 6.31 0.27 -14.94
CA LYS A 92 7.17 0.60 -16.09
C LYS A 92 6.35 0.90 -17.34
N ALA A 93 5.31 0.11 -17.60
CA ALA A 93 4.45 0.28 -18.76
C ALA A 93 3.63 1.57 -18.74
N SER A 94 3.46 2.21 -17.58
CA SER A 94 2.74 3.49 -17.48
C SER A 94 3.54 4.65 -18.04
N LYS A 95 4.84 4.49 -18.16
CA LYS A 95 5.79 5.52 -18.59
C LYS A 95 5.86 6.74 -17.68
N VAL A 96 5.28 6.67 -16.49
CA VAL A 96 5.43 7.71 -15.46
C VAL A 96 6.84 7.60 -14.90
N ALA A 97 7.53 8.74 -14.80
CA ALA A 97 8.91 8.76 -14.30
C ALA A 97 8.98 8.34 -12.84
N THR A 98 9.89 7.41 -12.56
CA THR A 98 10.12 6.92 -11.20
C THR A 98 11.51 6.28 -11.12
N ASP A 99 12.13 6.37 -9.94
CA ASP A 99 13.36 5.63 -9.64
C ASP A 99 13.06 4.40 -8.76
N ILE A 100 11.79 4.01 -8.64
CA ILE A 100 11.37 2.88 -7.81
C ILE A 100 11.03 1.68 -8.66
N THR A 101 11.60 0.53 -8.28
CA THR A 101 11.20 -0.79 -8.76
C THR A 101 10.80 -1.63 -7.56
N GLU A 102 10.32 -2.83 -7.80
CA GLU A 102 10.02 -3.77 -6.73
C GLU A 102 11.25 -4.02 -5.85
N ASP A 103 12.42 -4.20 -6.47
CA ASP A 103 13.67 -4.42 -5.75
C ASP A 103 14.10 -3.20 -4.93
N THR A 104 13.85 -1.99 -5.44
CA THR A 104 14.11 -0.75 -4.70
C THR A 104 13.36 -0.77 -3.37
N ILE A 105 12.10 -1.20 -3.39
CA ILE A 105 11.27 -1.25 -2.19
C ILE A 105 11.88 -2.23 -1.19
N ARG A 106 12.32 -3.39 -1.63
CA ARG A 106 12.98 -4.38 -0.76
C ARG A 106 14.26 -3.84 -0.16
N GLU A 107 15.09 -3.18 -0.97
CA GLU A 107 16.33 -2.58 -0.49
C GLU A 107 16.12 -1.58 0.63
N VAL A 108 15.05 -0.79 0.54
CA VAL A 108 14.72 0.22 1.55
C VAL A 108 14.02 -0.42 2.77
N ALA A 109 13.11 -1.33 2.53
CA ALA A 109 12.23 -1.87 3.57
C ALA A 109 12.90 -2.88 4.49
N LEU A 110 13.71 -3.78 3.93
CA LEU A 110 14.31 -4.85 4.73
C LEU A 110 15.17 -4.35 5.88
N PRO A 111 16.06 -3.35 5.67
CA PRO A 111 16.85 -2.83 6.79
C PRO A 111 16.03 -2.18 7.89
N LEU A 112 14.81 -1.72 7.57
CA LEU A 112 13.93 -1.08 8.54
C LEU A 112 13.09 -2.08 9.35
N GLY A 113 13.21 -3.37 9.04
CA GLY A 113 12.48 -4.41 9.77
C GLY A 113 11.18 -4.84 9.11
N PHE A 114 10.93 -4.43 7.87
CA PHE A 114 9.80 -4.93 7.09
C PHE A 114 10.20 -6.15 6.27
N VAL A 115 9.20 -6.90 5.84
CA VAL A 115 9.37 -7.97 4.85
C VAL A 115 8.22 -7.87 3.85
N ASP A 116 8.51 -8.15 2.59
CA ASP A 116 7.51 -8.15 1.54
C ASP A 116 6.73 -9.47 1.54
N VAL A 117 5.42 -9.37 1.27
CA VAL A 117 4.51 -10.51 1.33
C VAL A 117 3.97 -10.89 -0.03
N LYS A 118 3.45 -9.91 -0.77
CA LYS A 118 2.87 -10.16 -2.09
C LYS A 118 2.76 -8.90 -2.92
N VAL A 119 2.64 -9.09 -4.23
CA VAL A 119 2.47 -8.02 -5.22
C VAL A 119 1.06 -8.09 -5.77
N CYS A 120 0.46 -6.94 -6.06
CA CYS A 120 -0.76 -6.89 -6.84
C CYS A 120 -0.77 -5.68 -7.76
N ALA A 121 -1.58 -5.75 -8.82
CA ALA A 121 -1.88 -4.59 -9.64
C ALA A 121 -2.95 -3.77 -8.91
N VAL A 122 -2.72 -2.46 -8.79
CA VAL A 122 -3.66 -1.54 -8.13
C VAL A 122 -4.51 -0.83 -9.16
N SER A 123 -3.90 -0.34 -10.23
CA SER A 123 -4.58 0.32 -11.35
C SER A 123 -3.74 0.17 -12.61
N GLU A 124 -4.14 0.86 -13.68
CA GLU A 124 -3.35 0.86 -14.91
C GLU A 124 -1.96 1.48 -14.71
N VAL A 125 -1.84 2.43 -13.79
CA VAL A 125 -0.57 3.12 -13.51
C VAL A 125 0.19 2.46 -12.37
N TRP A 126 -0.49 2.02 -11.33
CA TRP A 126 0.13 1.64 -10.06
C TRP A 126 0.22 0.14 -9.83
N SER A 127 1.41 -0.33 -9.45
CA SER A 127 1.62 -1.64 -8.86
C SER A 127 1.73 -1.48 -7.34
N GLY A 128 1.42 -2.54 -6.60
CA GLY A 128 1.52 -2.52 -5.14
C GLY A 128 2.33 -3.68 -4.60
N LEU A 129 3.14 -3.42 -3.58
CA LEU A 129 3.87 -4.44 -2.84
C LEU A 129 3.50 -4.33 -1.37
N LYS A 130 3.01 -5.43 -0.81
CA LYS A 130 2.60 -5.47 0.59
C LYS A 130 3.81 -5.72 1.49
N LEU A 131 3.98 -4.86 2.47
CA LEU A 131 5.00 -4.98 3.50
C LEU A 131 4.32 -5.23 4.85
N VAL A 132 4.95 -6.06 5.67
CA VAL A 132 4.57 -6.25 7.07
C VAL A 132 5.82 -6.16 7.91
N VAL A 133 5.66 -5.85 9.20
CA VAL A 133 6.79 -5.87 10.12
C VAL A 133 7.27 -7.31 10.25
N ARG A 134 8.58 -7.51 10.08
CA ARG A 134 9.19 -8.84 10.17
C ARG A 134 8.85 -9.48 11.51
N ARG A 135 8.56 -10.78 11.48
CA ARG A 135 8.12 -11.49 12.67
C ARG A 135 9.10 -11.32 13.85
N SER A 136 10.39 -11.38 13.59
CA SER A 136 11.41 -11.22 14.62
C SER A 136 11.45 -9.80 15.21
N GLU A 137 10.84 -8.82 14.54
CA GLU A 137 10.76 -7.42 14.99
C GLU A 137 9.46 -7.09 15.69
N ARG A 138 8.53 -8.03 15.75
CA ARG A 138 7.24 -7.80 16.42
C ARG A 138 7.39 -8.01 17.92
N ARG A 139 6.69 -7.17 18.66
CA ARG A 139 6.69 -7.23 20.13
C ARG A 139 5.30 -7.33 20.70
#